data_a0e48f418c11a8e2908f0203bd69d988
#
_entry.id   a0e48f418c11a8e2908f0203bd69d988
#
_cell.length_a   1.000
_cell.length_b   1.000
_cell.length_c   1.000
_cell.angle_alpha   90.00
_cell.angle_beta   90.00
_cell.angle_gamma   90.00
#
_symmetry.space_group_name_H-M   'P 1'
#
loop_
_entity.id
_entity.type
_entity.pdbx_description
1 polymer ?
#
loop_
_entity_poly.entity_id
_entity_poly.type
_entity_poly.pdbx_seq_one_letter_code
_entity_poly.pdbx_strand_id
1 'polypeptide(L)'
;MKQEYGASQIQVLEGLEAVRKRPGMYIGSTGPRGLHHLVYEVVDNSIDEALQGYCSEIYVAINKDGSITVKDNGRGIPVEIHPKTGKSTLETVLTVLHAGGKFGGGGYKVSGGLHGVGVSVVNALSEWVVAEVRRDGKIHKQSYKLGTPTTDLEIVGECKDTGTTISFMPDATIFDEIEFKFDTLEHRLRELSFLNKGIKIVFEDKREGQEKKKEFHYTGGLVEYVKYLNKSRTGIHDEIVYIDKKVDDYVVELAMQYTDGYSENIYSFANNINTHEGGTHLAGFKTALTKTINEYAKRNKLLKENEPNLLGEDIREGLTAVISVKLPEPQFEGQTKTKLGNTVMRGIVDSVTVEELGAFLEENPTTARIIVDKGLRAQRAREAAKRARELTRRKSVLESTSLPGKLADCAEKDPSKSEIFLVEGDSAGGSAKQGRDRHTQAILPLRGKILNVEKSRLDKILSSDEIKNMITSFVCGVGNDFDLEKDRYHKIVIMTDADVDGAHIRTLLLTFFFRYMRPLIENGLVYIAQPPLYKVKKQKKEYYVYSDEQLNTLLEEIGRQGVELQRYKGLGEMNAEQLWDTTMDPEKRTLLQVSIEDAVLADEVFSMLMGDKVAPRREFIEENATYVRNLDI
;
A
#
# COMPACT_ATOMS: atom_id res chain seq x y z
N MET A 1 -13.89 -15.92 -43.14
CA MET A 1 -12.96 -17.05 -43.07
C MET A 1 -12.65 -17.31 -41.59
N LYS A 2 -12.99 -18.48 -41.06
CA LYS A 2 -12.57 -18.88 -39.72
C LYS A 2 -11.04 -19.08 -39.81
N GLN A 3 -10.26 -18.29 -39.08
CA GLN A 3 -8.84 -18.54 -38.89
C GLN A 3 -8.71 -19.90 -38.17
N GLU A 4 -8.15 -20.89 -38.83
CA GLU A 4 -7.85 -22.17 -38.21
C GLU A 4 -6.76 -21.98 -37.16
N TYR A 5 -7.04 -22.33 -35.93
CA TYR A 5 -6.10 -22.35 -34.82
C TYR A 5 -5.14 -23.55 -35.02
N GLY A 6 -3.93 -23.28 -35.49
CA GLY A 6 -2.95 -24.29 -35.81
C GLY A 6 -1.58 -24.06 -35.11
N ALA A 7 -0.67 -25.03 -35.23
CA ALA A 7 0.63 -25.01 -34.56
C ALA A 7 1.46 -23.75 -34.87
N SER A 8 1.31 -23.16 -36.07
CA SER A 8 1.98 -21.91 -36.46
C SER A 8 1.55 -20.66 -35.66
N GLN A 9 0.45 -20.75 -34.93
CA GLN A 9 -0.03 -19.64 -34.07
C GLN A 9 0.50 -19.73 -32.62
N ILE A 10 1.15 -20.85 -32.28
CA ILE A 10 1.82 -21.02 -30.99
C ILE A 10 3.22 -20.45 -31.09
N GLN A 11 3.45 -19.31 -30.43
CA GLN A 11 4.76 -18.69 -30.34
C GLN A 11 5.50 -19.21 -29.12
N VAL A 12 6.73 -19.67 -29.30
CA VAL A 12 7.66 -19.97 -28.21
C VAL A 12 8.55 -18.75 -28.02
N LEU A 13 8.54 -18.16 -26.84
CA LEU A 13 9.39 -17.04 -26.48
C LEU A 13 10.56 -17.57 -25.66
N GLU A 14 11.79 -17.20 -26.03
CA GLU A 14 12.99 -17.63 -25.32
C GLU A 14 13.63 -16.47 -24.55
N GLY A 15 14.20 -16.79 -23.38
CA GLY A 15 15.01 -15.86 -22.59
C GLY A 15 14.27 -14.57 -22.19
N LEU A 16 14.94 -13.44 -22.33
CA LEU A 16 14.46 -12.12 -21.92
C LEU A 16 13.36 -11.54 -22.82
N GLU A 17 13.16 -12.09 -24.03
CA GLU A 17 12.07 -11.66 -24.92
C GLU A 17 10.69 -11.93 -24.29
N ALA A 18 10.55 -13.05 -23.56
CA ALA A 18 9.32 -13.38 -22.82
C ALA A 18 8.99 -12.31 -21.77
N VAL A 19 10.00 -11.78 -21.08
CA VAL A 19 9.84 -10.72 -20.07
C VAL A 19 9.33 -9.42 -20.72
N ARG A 20 9.95 -9.00 -21.81
CA ARG A 20 9.56 -7.78 -22.55
C ARG A 20 8.14 -7.87 -23.10
N LYS A 21 7.74 -9.06 -23.56
CA LYS A 21 6.41 -9.28 -24.17
C LYS A 21 5.29 -9.39 -23.12
N ARG A 22 5.61 -9.83 -21.90
CA ARG A 22 4.65 -10.02 -20.80
C ARG A 22 5.23 -9.51 -19.47
N PRO A 23 5.57 -8.21 -19.36
CA PRO A 23 6.23 -7.66 -18.17
C PRO A 23 5.39 -7.84 -16.90
N GLY A 24 4.07 -7.72 -16.99
CA GLY A 24 3.15 -7.91 -15.87
C GLY A 24 3.26 -9.26 -15.16
N MET A 25 3.72 -10.32 -15.85
CA MET A 25 3.96 -11.64 -15.23
C MET A 25 5.14 -11.61 -14.24
N TYR A 26 6.09 -10.69 -14.40
CA TYR A 26 7.33 -10.62 -13.62
C TYR A 26 7.34 -9.48 -12.61
N ILE A 27 6.73 -8.33 -12.94
CA ILE A 27 6.71 -7.12 -12.09
C ILE A 27 5.30 -6.70 -11.65
N GLY A 28 4.27 -7.50 -11.98
CA GLY A 28 2.89 -7.28 -11.59
C GLY A 28 2.12 -6.25 -12.43
N SER A 29 2.74 -5.16 -12.87
CA SER A 29 2.12 -4.13 -13.72
C SER A 29 3.18 -3.35 -14.50
N THR A 30 2.77 -2.55 -15.50
CA THR A 30 3.63 -1.59 -16.22
C THR A 30 3.42 -0.14 -15.75
N GLY A 31 2.53 0.08 -14.79
CA GLY A 31 2.32 1.37 -14.14
C GLY A 31 3.35 1.67 -13.04
N PRO A 32 3.14 2.72 -12.24
CA PRO A 32 4.10 3.19 -11.22
C PRO A 32 4.58 2.09 -10.26
N ARG A 33 3.69 1.18 -9.84
CA ARG A 33 4.04 0.06 -8.94
C ARG A 33 5.10 -0.86 -9.56
N GLY A 34 4.92 -1.24 -10.82
CA GLY A 34 5.89 -2.09 -11.54
C GLY A 34 7.20 -1.36 -11.82
N LEU A 35 7.14 -0.05 -12.10
CA LEU A 35 8.33 0.77 -12.28
C LEU A 35 9.21 0.77 -11.02
N HIS A 36 8.62 1.07 -9.85
CA HIS A 36 9.36 1.08 -8.57
C HIS A 36 9.86 -0.32 -8.19
N HIS A 37 9.16 -1.38 -8.61
CA HIS A 37 9.57 -2.77 -8.37
C HIS A 37 10.94 -3.10 -8.97
N LEU A 38 11.34 -2.46 -10.09
CA LEU A 38 12.68 -2.62 -10.65
C LEU A 38 13.78 -2.20 -9.65
N VAL A 39 13.55 -1.11 -8.92
CA VAL A 39 14.49 -0.65 -7.87
C VAL A 39 14.54 -1.66 -6.74
N TYR A 40 13.38 -2.17 -6.31
CA TYR A 40 13.29 -3.15 -5.23
C TYR A 40 14.06 -4.43 -5.54
N GLU A 41 13.97 -4.96 -6.77
CA GLU A 41 14.70 -6.17 -7.18
C GLU A 41 16.22 -5.99 -7.11
N VAL A 42 16.74 -4.80 -7.42
CA VAL A 42 18.18 -4.53 -7.31
C VAL A 42 18.60 -4.33 -5.86
N VAL A 43 17.82 -3.56 -5.08
CA VAL A 43 18.10 -3.31 -3.65
C VAL A 43 18.01 -4.60 -2.84
N ASP A 44 17.02 -5.46 -3.11
CA ASP A 44 16.85 -6.74 -2.42
C ASP A 44 18.07 -7.67 -2.61
N ASN A 45 18.79 -7.57 -3.74
CA ASN A 45 20.05 -8.30 -3.91
C ASN A 45 21.15 -7.79 -2.97
N SER A 46 21.23 -6.48 -2.74
CA SER A 46 22.16 -5.88 -1.78
C SER A 46 21.77 -6.22 -0.32
N ILE A 47 20.48 -6.27 -0.04
CA ILE A 47 19.93 -6.73 1.26
C ILE A 47 20.24 -8.22 1.48
N ASP A 48 20.18 -9.07 0.46
CA ASP A 48 20.55 -10.49 0.58
C ASP A 48 22.04 -10.64 0.94
N GLU A 49 22.94 -9.78 0.44
CA GLU A 49 24.35 -9.72 0.90
C GLU A 49 24.45 -9.29 2.36
N ALA A 50 23.59 -8.34 2.79
CA ALA A 50 23.55 -7.90 4.18
C ALA A 50 23.05 -9.00 5.14
N LEU A 51 22.05 -9.79 4.73
CA LEU A 51 21.55 -10.94 5.49
C LEU A 51 22.61 -12.02 5.71
N GLN A 52 23.59 -12.13 4.79
CA GLN A 52 24.74 -13.01 4.96
C GLN A 52 25.90 -12.36 5.74
N GLY A 53 25.76 -11.10 6.15
CA GLY A 53 26.77 -10.35 6.91
C GLY A 53 27.90 -9.74 6.07
N TYR A 54 27.76 -9.69 4.74
CA TYR A 54 28.79 -9.17 3.84
C TYR A 54 28.57 -7.73 3.38
N CYS A 55 27.36 -7.18 3.57
CA CYS A 55 27.05 -5.81 3.20
C CYS A 55 26.59 -5.01 4.43
N SER A 56 27.15 -3.82 4.62
CA SER A 56 26.81 -2.91 5.71
C SER A 56 26.29 -1.54 5.21
N GLU A 57 26.51 -1.22 3.93
CA GLU A 57 26.10 0.06 3.36
C GLU A 57 25.55 -0.12 1.94
N ILE A 58 24.39 0.48 1.70
CA ILE A 58 23.74 0.54 0.40
C ILE A 58 23.50 2.00 0.05
N TYR A 59 23.87 2.38 -1.18
CA TYR A 59 23.59 3.69 -1.73
C TYR A 59 22.62 3.55 -2.90
N VAL A 60 21.55 4.33 -2.88
CA VAL A 60 20.52 4.40 -3.93
C VAL A 60 20.42 5.84 -4.40
N ALA A 61 20.37 6.06 -5.71
CA ALA A 61 20.19 7.39 -6.27
C ALA A 61 19.21 7.40 -7.44
N ILE A 62 18.34 8.41 -7.47
CA ILE A 62 17.67 8.85 -8.69
C ILE A 62 18.61 9.88 -9.33
N ASN A 63 19.16 9.58 -10.49
CA ASN A 63 20.12 10.43 -11.16
C ASN A 63 19.44 11.61 -11.86
N LYS A 64 20.24 12.60 -12.32
CA LYS A 64 19.73 13.80 -13.02
C LYS A 64 18.92 13.50 -14.27
N ASP A 65 19.25 12.43 -14.96
CA ASP A 65 18.57 11.95 -16.18
C ASP A 65 17.35 11.07 -15.87
N GLY A 66 17.02 10.85 -14.60
CA GLY A 66 15.94 9.96 -14.17
C GLY A 66 16.31 8.49 -14.06
N SER A 67 17.55 8.10 -14.40
CA SER A 67 18.02 6.74 -14.18
C SER A 67 18.24 6.44 -12.69
N ILE A 68 18.30 5.15 -12.36
CA ILE A 68 18.58 4.68 -10.99
C ILE A 68 20.00 4.13 -10.90
N THR A 69 20.65 4.39 -9.78
CA THR A 69 21.90 3.73 -9.39
C THR A 69 21.72 3.10 -8.01
N VAL A 70 22.03 1.82 -7.89
CA VAL A 70 22.12 1.10 -6.62
C VAL A 70 23.55 0.60 -6.47
N LYS A 71 24.19 0.91 -5.35
CA LYS A 71 25.57 0.52 -5.03
C LYS A 71 25.61 -0.09 -3.64
N ASP A 72 26.27 -1.23 -3.50
CA ASP A 72 26.55 -1.88 -2.22
C ASP A 72 28.05 -2.09 -1.98
N ASN A 73 28.38 -2.43 -0.74
CA ASN A 73 29.72 -2.84 -0.32
C ASN A 73 29.79 -4.34 0.02
N GLY A 74 28.97 -5.17 -0.66
CA GLY A 74 28.97 -6.62 -0.51
C GLY A 74 30.17 -7.30 -1.17
N ARG A 75 30.09 -8.62 -1.38
CA ARG A 75 31.19 -9.42 -1.98
C ARG A 75 31.44 -9.13 -3.47
N GLY A 76 30.49 -8.49 -4.14
CA GLY A 76 30.48 -8.36 -5.60
C GLY A 76 30.02 -9.65 -6.31
N ILE A 77 29.24 -9.48 -7.38
CA ILE A 77 28.79 -10.59 -8.22
C ILE A 77 30.04 -11.31 -8.79
N PRO A 78 30.09 -12.67 -8.79
CA PRO A 78 31.19 -13.40 -9.42
C PRO A 78 31.39 -13.00 -10.90
N VAL A 79 32.65 -12.90 -11.32
CA VAL A 79 33.02 -12.44 -12.68
C VAL A 79 33.68 -13.54 -13.53
N GLU A 80 33.99 -14.67 -12.93
CA GLU A 80 34.61 -15.83 -13.58
C GLU A 80 33.66 -16.41 -14.63
N ILE A 81 34.24 -17.17 -15.58
CA ILE A 81 33.46 -17.86 -16.61
C ILE A 81 32.57 -18.94 -15.98
N HIS A 82 31.27 -18.85 -16.22
CA HIS A 82 30.30 -19.82 -15.73
C HIS A 82 30.40 -21.13 -16.55
N PRO A 83 30.58 -22.29 -15.89
CA PRO A 83 30.91 -23.53 -16.61
C PRO A 83 29.83 -24.04 -17.57
N LYS A 84 28.55 -23.73 -17.32
CA LYS A 84 27.43 -24.17 -18.18
C LYS A 84 27.16 -23.22 -19.34
N THR A 85 27.39 -21.92 -19.19
CA THR A 85 27.04 -20.93 -20.22
C THR A 85 28.23 -20.53 -21.08
N GLY A 86 29.47 -20.74 -20.61
CA GLY A 86 30.68 -20.27 -21.26
C GLY A 86 30.86 -18.75 -21.28
N LYS A 87 29.97 -18.02 -20.59
CA LYS A 87 29.97 -16.57 -20.43
C LYS A 87 30.42 -16.19 -19.04
N SER A 88 30.73 -14.91 -18.79
CA SER A 88 30.98 -14.45 -17.43
C SER A 88 29.74 -14.71 -16.52
N THR A 89 30.00 -14.95 -15.25
CA THR A 89 28.89 -15.16 -14.28
C THR A 89 28.03 -13.90 -14.17
N LEU A 90 28.64 -12.71 -14.26
CA LEU A 90 27.91 -11.43 -14.30
C LEU A 90 26.95 -11.39 -15.49
N GLU A 91 27.43 -11.68 -16.72
CA GLU A 91 26.57 -11.72 -17.90
C GLU A 91 25.49 -12.79 -17.78
N THR A 92 25.83 -13.96 -17.25
CA THR A 92 24.86 -15.04 -17.04
C THR A 92 23.70 -14.60 -16.12
N VAL A 93 24.01 -13.97 -15.00
CA VAL A 93 23.00 -13.51 -14.04
C VAL A 93 22.11 -12.40 -14.61
N LEU A 94 22.66 -11.54 -15.48
CA LEU A 94 21.92 -10.43 -16.10
C LEU A 94 21.14 -10.82 -17.34
N THR A 95 21.47 -11.93 -18.02
CA THR A 95 20.88 -12.29 -19.32
C THR A 95 20.12 -13.61 -19.35
N VAL A 96 20.30 -14.47 -18.34
CA VAL A 96 19.65 -15.78 -18.29
C VAL A 96 18.62 -15.81 -17.17
N LEU A 97 17.37 -16.11 -17.52
CA LEU A 97 16.31 -16.33 -16.52
C LEU A 97 16.64 -17.59 -15.70
N HIS A 98 16.29 -17.55 -14.41
CA HIS A 98 16.56 -18.64 -13.47
C HIS A 98 18.05 -18.97 -13.31
N ALA A 99 18.91 -17.95 -13.45
CA ALA A 99 20.32 -18.03 -13.11
C ALA A 99 20.58 -17.24 -11.81
N GLY A 100 21.23 -17.86 -10.84
CA GLY A 100 21.57 -17.19 -9.57
C GLY A 100 22.18 -18.12 -8.56
N GLY A 101 22.96 -17.56 -7.62
CA GLY A 101 23.63 -18.29 -6.53
C GLY A 101 22.71 -18.68 -5.37
N LYS A 102 21.39 -18.44 -5.50
CA LYS A 102 20.37 -18.68 -4.47
C LYS A 102 19.64 -20.02 -4.66
N PHE A 103 19.94 -20.78 -5.72
CA PHE A 103 19.44 -22.12 -5.96
C PHE A 103 20.39 -23.17 -5.37
N GLY A 104 20.05 -23.81 -4.25
CA GLY A 104 20.76 -24.98 -3.77
C GLY A 104 21.94 -24.72 -2.82
N GLY A 105 21.74 -23.97 -1.77
CA GLY A 105 22.43 -24.14 -0.48
C GLY A 105 23.91 -23.71 -0.35
N GLY A 106 24.57 -23.26 -1.40
CA GLY A 106 26.03 -22.99 -1.35
C GLY A 106 26.42 -21.56 -0.95
N GLY A 107 25.60 -20.55 -1.26
CA GLY A 107 26.00 -19.15 -1.10
C GLY A 107 25.11 -18.32 -0.20
N TYR A 108 23.84 -18.68 -0.04
CA TYR A 108 22.85 -17.95 0.73
C TYR A 108 21.97 -18.93 1.52
N LYS A 109 22.01 -18.85 2.85
CA LYS A 109 21.15 -19.67 3.72
C LYS A 109 19.71 -19.11 3.78
N VAL A 110 19.58 -17.80 3.73
CA VAL A 110 18.33 -17.06 3.74
C VAL A 110 18.40 -15.98 2.67
N SER A 111 17.41 -15.87 1.81
CA SER A 111 17.35 -14.81 0.80
C SER A 111 15.90 -14.42 0.50
N GLY A 112 15.68 -13.16 0.11
CA GLY A 112 14.42 -12.68 -0.43
C GLY A 112 14.25 -12.99 -1.92
N GLY A 113 15.37 -13.03 -2.65
CA GLY A 113 15.40 -13.38 -4.07
C GLY A 113 15.37 -14.89 -4.29
N LEU A 114 14.24 -15.44 -4.72
CA LEU A 114 14.02 -16.89 -4.83
C LEU A 114 14.08 -17.43 -6.24
N HIS A 115 13.70 -16.62 -7.22
CA HIS A 115 13.41 -17.10 -8.56
C HIS A 115 14.60 -16.94 -9.53
N GLY A 116 15.69 -16.25 -9.11
CA GLY A 116 16.85 -15.98 -9.96
C GLY A 116 16.49 -15.19 -11.24
N VAL A 117 15.50 -14.31 -11.15
CA VAL A 117 15.01 -13.54 -12.31
C VAL A 117 15.09 -12.02 -12.08
N GLY A 118 15.21 -11.52 -10.86
CA GLY A 118 15.05 -10.11 -10.54
C GLY A 118 15.91 -9.18 -11.38
N VAL A 119 17.25 -9.33 -11.31
CA VAL A 119 18.15 -8.44 -12.05
C VAL A 119 18.11 -8.67 -13.57
N SER A 120 17.81 -9.88 -14.03
CA SER A 120 17.63 -10.15 -15.46
C SER A 120 16.32 -9.55 -15.99
N VAL A 121 15.27 -9.48 -15.17
CA VAL A 121 14.03 -8.75 -15.47
C VAL A 121 14.29 -7.25 -15.54
N VAL A 122 15.06 -6.68 -14.59
CA VAL A 122 15.47 -5.27 -14.66
C VAL A 122 16.22 -4.99 -15.96
N ASN A 123 17.17 -5.85 -16.35
CA ASN A 123 17.90 -5.70 -17.60
C ASN A 123 16.97 -5.78 -18.82
N ALA A 124 16.04 -6.74 -18.85
CA ALA A 124 15.10 -6.89 -19.96
C ALA A 124 14.17 -5.69 -20.14
N LEU A 125 13.75 -5.04 -19.03
CA LEU A 125 12.78 -3.95 -19.01
C LEU A 125 13.44 -2.55 -18.99
N SER A 126 14.76 -2.49 -19.16
CA SER A 126 15.51 -1.23 -19.20
C SER A 126 15.99 -0.92 -20.62
N GLU A 127 16.00 0.38 -20.97
CA GLU A 127 16.63 0.86 -22.19
C GLU A 127 18.12 0.53 -22.18
N TRP A 128 18.77 0.80 -21.03
CA TRP A 128 20.16 0.42 -20.81
C TRP A 128 20.39 0.03 -19.34
N VAL A 129 21.36 -0.84 -19.13
CA VAL A 129 21.90 -1.23 -17.82
C VAL A 129 23.42 -1.18 -17.87
N VAL A 130 24.03 -0.67 -16.81
CA VAL A 130 25.47 -0.72 -16.57
C VAL A 130 25.70 -1.43 -15.25
N ALA A 131 26.43 -2.53 -15.29
CA ALA A 131 26.85 -3.29 -14.14
C ALA A 131 28.35 -3.07 -13.90
N GLU A 132 28.71 -2.66 -12.69
CA GLU A 132 30.09 -2.50 -12.25
C GLU A 132 30.29 -3.34 -10.98
N VAL A 133 31.31 -4.19 -10.99
CA VAL A 133 31.62 -5.09 -9.89
C VAL A 133 33.04 -4.86 -9.43
N ARG A 134 33.18 -4.54 -8.14
CA ARG A 134 34.47 -4.43 -7.44
C ARG A 134 34.77 -5.76 -6.76
N ARG A 135 35.71 -6.52 -7.30
CA ARG A 135 36.06 -7.84 -6.82
C ARG A 135 37.51 -8.20 -7.20
N ASP A 136 38.18 -8.93 -6.32
CA ASP A 136 39.56 -9.43 -6.53
C ASP A 136 40.56 -8.33 -6.90
N GLY A 137 40.40 -7.13 -6.28
CA GLY A 137 41.25 -5.98 -6.48
C GLY A 137 41.01 -5.21 -7.80
N LYS A 138 39.99 -5.58 -8.56
CA LYS A 138 39.69 -5.02 -9.89
C LYS A 138 38.26 -4.52 -9.98
N ILE A 139 38.06 -3.53 -10.84
CA ILE A 139 36.75 -3.00 -11.20
C ILE A 139 36.39 -3.58 -12.56
N HIS A 140 35.37 -4.44 -12.58
CA HIS A 140 34.83 -5.06 -13.77
C HIS A 140 33.56 -4.30 -14.19
N LYS A 141 33.39 -4.06 -15.50
CA LYS A 141 32.26 -3.32 -16.03
C LYS A 141 31.71 -4.00 -17.29
N GLN A 142 30.38 -4.05 -17.40
CA GLN A 142 29.69 -4.51 -18.59
C GLN A 142 28.41 -3.70 -18.78
N SER A 143 28.09 -3.40 -20.03
CA SER A 143 26.91 -2.61 -20.43
C SER A 143 25.94 -3.45 -21.23
N TYR A 144 24.65 -3.12 -21.10
CA TYR A 144 23.55 -3.84 -21.73
C TYR A 144 22.55 -2.84 -22.32
N LYS A 145 21.87 -3.25 -23.38
CA LYS A 145 20.76 -2.51 -23.97
C LYS A 145 19.61 -3.48 -24.27
N LEU A 146 18.41 -3.17 -23.75
CA LEU A 146 17.20 -3.98 -23.96
C LEU A 146 17.41 -5.47 -23.65
N GLY A 147 18.16 -5.76 -22.56
CA GLY A 147 18.46 -7.12 -22.12
C GLY A 147 19.68 -7.77 -22.79
N THR A 148 20.28 -7.16 -23.81
CA THR A 148 21.41 -7.72 -24.56
C THR A 148 22.73 -7.02 -24.19
N PRO A 149 23.85 -7.76 -23.96
CA PRO A 149 25.14 -7.12 -23.71
C PRO A 149 25.60 -6.32 -24.95
N THR A 150 26.09 -5.10 -24.69
CA THR A 150 26.65 -4.21 -25.71
C THR A 150 28.17 -4.14 -25.66
N THR A 151 28.76 -4.60 -24.58
CA THR A 151 30.21 -4.73 -24.38
C THR A 151 30.54 -6.12 -23.84
N ASP A 152 31.76 -6.56 -24.01
CA ASP A 152 32.31 -7.65 -23.21
C ASP A 152 32.55 -7.19 -21.78
N LEU A 153 32.83 -8.14 -20.88
CA LEU A 153 33.21 -7.81 -19.51
C LEU A 153 34.65 -7.25 -19.51
N GLU A 154 34.77 -5.97 -19.19
CA GLU A 154 36.03 -5.23 -19.20
C GLU A 154 36.53 -4.93 -17.79
N ILE A 155 37.87 -4.91 -17.60
CA ILE A 155 38.51 -4.40 -16.41
C ILE A 155 38.80 -2.93 -16.66
N VAL A 156 38.12 -2.05 -15.92
CA VAL A 156 38.21 -0.58 -16.10
C VAL A 156 39.06 0.11 -15.03
N GLY A 157 39.53 -0.61 -14.02
CA GLY A 157 40.34 -0.06 -12.94
C GLY A 157 40.73 -1.06 -11.86
N GLU A 158 41.44 -0.57 -10.85
CA GLU A 158 41.78 -1.30 -9.64
C GLU A 158 40.98 -0.74 -8.45
N CYS A 159 40.68 -1.57 -7.46
CA CYS A 159 39.97 -1.18 -6.23
C CYS A 159 40.57 -1.88 -5.01
N LYS A 160 40.28 -1.33 -3.84
CA LYS A 160 40.64 -1.93 -2.54
C LYS A 160 39.45 -2.49 -1.79
N ASP A 161 38.26 -2.16 -2.22
CA ASP A 161 36.97 -2.55 -1.68
C ASP A 161 36.28 -3.58 -2.59
N THR A 162 35.18 -4.14 -2.09
CA THR A 162 34.30 -5.02 -2.85
C THR A 162 32.90 -4.43 -2.95
N GLY A 163 32.10 -4.92 -3.89
CA GLY A 163 30.69 -4.52 -4.00
C GLY A 163 30.18 -4.55 -5.44
N THR A 164 28.90 -4.30 -5.56
CA THR A 164 28.20 -4.23 -6.85
C THR A 164 27.58 -2.85 -7.03
N THR A 165 27.61 -2.33 -8.26
CA THR A 165 26.88 -1.14 -8.67
C THR A 165 26.08 -1.47 -9.91
N ILE A 166 24.76 -1.30 -9.85
CA ILE A 166 23.85 -1.44 -10.99
C ILE A 166 23.23 -0.08 -11.25
N SER A 167 23.41 0.42 -12.47
CA SER A 167 22.72 1.63 -12.94
C SER A 167 21.84 1.25 -14.12
N PHE A 168 20.60 1.76 -14.16
CA PHE A 168 19.66 1.44 -15.22
C PHE A 168 18.68 2.56 -15.54
N MET A 169 18.19 2.61 -16.77
CA MET A 169 17.10 3.47 -17.23
C MET A 169 15.95 2.59 -17.70
N PRO A 170 14.75 2.71 -17.12
CA PRO A 170 13.58 1.96 -17.59
C PRO A 170 13.26 2.27 -19.06
N ASP A 171 12.70 1.28 -19.77
CA ASP A 171 12.32 1.42 -21.16
C ASP A 171 10.94 2.10 -21.28
N ALA A 172 10.91 3.34 -21.80
CA ALA A 172 9.69 4.11 -22.01
C ALA A 172 8.69 3.49 -23.01
N THR A 173 9.09 2.45 -23.74
CA THR A 173 8.16 1.72 -24.62
C THR A 173 7.37 0.63 -23.90
N ILE A 174 7.73 0.34 -22.63
CA ILE A 174 7.10 -0.69 -21.81
C ILE A 174 6.27 -0.08 -20.70
N PHE A 175 6.81 0.96 -20.03
CA PHE A 175 6.16 1.61 -18.91
C PHE A 175 5.29 2.78 -19.36
N ASP A 176 4.12 2.91 -18.76
CA ASP A 176 3.20 4.01 -19.03
C ASP A 176 3.79 5.36 -18.59
N GLU A 177 4.61 5.34 -17.54
CA GLU A 177 5.34 6.46 -16.97
C GLU A 177 6.69 5.96 -16.44
N ILE A 178 7.76 6.75 -16.63
CA ILE A 178 9.11 6.41 -16.17
C ILE A 178 9.63 7.32 -15.05
N GLU A 179 8.72 8.05 -14.39
CA GLU A 179 9.10 8.94 -13.29
C GLU A 179 9.07 8.22 -11.95
N PHE A 180 10.25 8.10 -11.32
CA PHE A 180 10.38 7.55 -9.97
C PHE A 180 9.93 8.57 -8.92
N LYS A 181 9.06 8.14 -8.00
CA LYS A 181 8.60 8.95 -6.86
C LYS A 181 9.54 8.75 -5.68
N PHE A 182 10.13 9.87 -5.22
CA PHE A 182 11.07 9.85 -4.08
C PHE A 182 10.42 9.22 -2.84
N ASP A 183 9.23 9.67 -2.46
CA ASP A 183 8.56 9.26 -1.23
C ASP A 183 8.25 7.75 -1.22
N THR A 184 7.88 7.17 -2.37
CA THR A 184 7.63 5.72 -2.51
C THR A 184 8.89 4.90 -2.25
N LEU A 185 10.03 5.32 -2.84
CA LEU A 185 11.32 4.66 -2.63
C LEU A 185 11.84 4.90 -1.20
N GLU A 186 11.71 6.12 -0.68
CA GLU A 186 12.10 6.49 0.68
C GLU A 186 11.46 5.56 1.71
N HIS A 187 10.14 5.34 1.59
CA HIS A 187 9.40 4.50 2.51
C HIS A 187 9.94 3.06 2.52
N ARG A 188 10.12 2.45 1.35
CA ARG A 188 10.62 1.07 1.24
C ARG A 188 12.06 0.93 1.74
N LEU A 189 12.93 1.89 1.43
CA LEU A 189 14.33 1.86 1.88
C LEU A 189 14.45 2.02 3.41
N ARG A 190 13.60 2.87 3.99
CA ARG A 190 13.49 3.01 5.45
C ARG A 190 13.01 1.71 6.10
N GLU A 191 11.98 1.08 5.57
CA GLU A 191 11.46 -0.21 6.02
C GLU A 191 12.56 -1.28 6.02
N LEU A 192 13.30 -1.41 4.92
CA LEU A 192 14.42 -2.35 4.81
C LEU A 192 15.52 -2.09 5.84
N SER A 193 15.78 -0.83 6.17
CA SER A 193 16.76 -0.47 7.20
C SER A 193 16.30 -0.84 8.61
N PHE A 194 15.00 -0.78 8.92
CA PHE A 194 14.46 -1.29 10.19
C PHE A 194 14.51 -2.82 10.27
N LEU A 195 14.20 -3.52 9.18
CA LEU A 195 14.18 -4.98 9.12
C LEU A 195 15.59 -5.60 9.19
N ASN A 196 16.62 -4.82 8.84
CA ASN A 196 18.02 -5.26 8.83
C ASN A 196 18.86 -4.41 9.77
N LYS A 197 18.78 -4.73 11.06
CA LYS A 197 19.44 -4.01 12.14
C LYS A 197 20.90 -3.69 11.81
N GLY A 198 21.25 -2.40 11.86
CA GLY A 198 22.62 -1.91 11.68
C GLY A 198 23.05 -1.69 10.23
N ILE A 199 22.19 -1.99 9.23
CA ILE A 199 22.49 -1.60 7.85
C ILE A 199 22.31 -0.08 7.68
N LYS A 200 23.21 0.51 6.92
CA LYS A 200 23.14 1.91 6.51
C LYS A 200 22.63 2.00 5.06
N ILE A 201 21.54 2.71 4.83
CA ILE A 201 21.02 3.00 3.49
C ILE A 201 21.03 4.50 3.26
N VAL A 202 21.72 4.94 2.21
CA VAL A 202 21.75 6.34 1.79
C VAL A 202 20.92 6.46 0.52
N PHE A 203 19.92 7.32 0.54
CA PHE A 203 19.06 7.58 -0.62
C PHE A 203 19.15 9.04 -1.05
N GLU A 204 19.37 9.28 -2.34
CA GLU A 204 19.58 10.59 -2.90
C GLU A 204 18.78 10.80 -4.19
N ASP A 205 18.03 11.87 -4.28
CA ASP A 205 17.44 12.38 -5.52
C ASP A 205 18.34 13.51 -6.04
N LYS A 206 18.83 13.36 -7.26
CA LYS A 206 19.74 14.33 -7.90
C LYS A 206 19.06 15.11 -9.04
N ARG A 207 17.76 14.94 -9.23
CA ARG A 207 17.01 15.64 -10.27
C ARG A 207 16.96 17.13 -9.94
N GLU A 208 17.11 17.96 -10.96
CA GLU A 208 17.13 19.42 -10.81
C GLU A 208 15.79 19.93 -10.22
N GLY A 209 15.88 20.71 -9.14
CA GLY A 209 14.71 21.23 -8.42
C GLY A 209 14.01 20.22 -7.50
N GLN A 210 14.50 18.98 -7.39
CA GLN A 210 13.97 17.93 -6.52
C GLN A 210 15.04 17.34 -5.59
N GLU A 211 16.23 17.98 -5.49
CA GLU A 211 17.37 17.45 -4.77
C GLU A 211 17.03 17.17 -3.31
N LYS A 212 17.11 15.90 -2.93
CA LYS A 212 16.87 15.41 -1.58
C LYS A 212 17.89 14.33 -1.24
N LYS A 213 18.29 14.28 0.05
CA LYS A 213 19.15 13.20 0.57
C LYS A 213 18.64 12.76 1.92
N LYS A 214 18.49 11.43 2.09
CA LYS A 214 18.11 10.80 3.35
C LYS A 214 19.09 9.68 3.68
N GLU A 215 19.31 9.50 4.97
CA GLU A 215 20.13 8.41 5.50
C GLU A 215 19.31 7.62 6.51
N PHE A 216 19.27 6.31 6.36
CA PHE A 216 18.56 5.38 7.23
C PHE A 216 19.57 4.45 7.88
N HIS A 217 19.66 4.47 9.20
CA HIS A 217 20.52 3.62 9.98
C HIS A 217 19.92 3.39 11.36
N TYR A 218 19.30 2.23 11.55
CA TYR A 218 18.58 1.89 12.77
C TYR A 218 19.24 0.71 13.48
N THR A 219 19.78 0.96 14.67
CA THR A 219 20.47 -0.06 15.47
C THR A 219 19.52 -0.83 16.37
N GLY A 220 18.33 -0.31 16.66
CA GLY A 220 17.28 -0.95 17.44
C GLY A 220 16.34 -1.85 16.63
N GLY A 221 16.44 -1.88 15.29
CA GLY A 221 15.69 -2.78 14.43
C GLY A 221 14.17 -2.64 14.57
N LEU A 222 13.46 -3.77 14.79
CA LEU A 222 11.99 -3.76 14.88
C LEU A 222 11.44 -2.96 16.06
N VAL A 223 12.20 -2.80 17.14
CA VAL A 223 11.79 -1.94 18.27
C VAL A 223 11.69 -0.47 17.83
N GLU A 224 12.68 0.00 17.07
CA GLU A 224 12.65 1.35 16.50
C GLU A 224 11.57 1.48 15.43
N TYR A 225 11.30 0.41 14.69
CA TYR A 225 10.23 0.39 13.69
C TYR A 225 8.85 0.57 14.34
N VAL A 226 8.55 -0.15 15.42
CA VAL A 226 7.30 0.04 16.17
C VAL A 226 7.19 1.44 16.77
N LYS A 227 8.29 2.01 17.29
CA LYS A 227 8.32 3.41 17.75
C LYS A 227 8.01 4.40 16.62
N TYR A 228 8.60 4.16 15.46
CA TYR A 228 8.36 4.96 14.27
C TYR A 228 6.88 4.90 13.84
N LEU A 229 6.31 3.70 13.72
CA LEU A 229 4.90 3.49 13.38
C LEU A 229 3.93 4.13 14.39
N ASN A 230 4.33 4.21 15.66
CA ASN A 230 3.54 4.84 16.71
C ASN A 230 3.87 6.33 16.93
N LYS A 231 4.69 6.97 16.08
CA LYS A 231 5.03 8.41 16.21
C LYS A 231 3.78 9.28 16.29
N SER A 232 2.75 8.95 15.52
CA SER A 232 1.46 9.67 15.47
C SER A 232 0.41 9.13 16.46
N ARG A 233 0.72 8.06 17.22
CA ARG A 233 -0.18 7.40 18.18
C ARG A 233 0.35 7.51 19.60
N THR A 234 -0.50 7.31 20.60
CA THR A 234 -0.09 7.30 22.01
C THR A 234 -0.02 5.88 22.50
N GLY A 235 1.17 5.40 22.89
CA GLY A 235 1.33 4.12 23.56
C GLY A 235 0.63 4.11 24.91
N ILE A 236 -0.06 3.04 25.26
CA ILE A 236 -0.69 2.88 26.58
C ILE A 236 0.24 2.24 27.62
N HIS A 237 1.42 1.83 27.19
CA HIS A 237 2.54 1.36 28.01
C HIS A 237 3.86 1.75 27.35
N ASP A 238 4.92 1.90 28.11
CA ASP A 238 6.22 2.37 27.63
C ASP A 238 7.05 1.25 27.01
N GLU A 239 7.00 0.04 27.58
CA GLU A 239 7.78 -1.10 27.10
C GLU A 239 7.24 -1.60 25.77
N ILE A 240 8.15 -1.85 24.83
CA ILE A 240 7.85 -2.58 23.60
C ILE A 240 8.14 -4.05 23.84
N VAL A 241 7.14 -4.90 23.64
CA VAL A 241 7.36 -6.36 23.64
C VAL A 241 8.25 -6.69 22.46
N TYR A 242 9.41 -7.29 22.72
CA TYR A 242 10.36 -7.70 21.71
C TYR A 242 10.75 -9.15 21.87
N ILE A 243 10.68 -9.90 20.80
CA ILE A 243 11.03 -11.32 20.70
C ILE A 243 12.02 -11.48 19.55
N ASP A 244 13.15 -12.13 19.79
CA ASP A 244 14.13 -12.53 18.77
C ASP A 244 14.57 -13.96 19.09
N LYS A 245 14.04 -14.93 18.35
CA LYS A 245 14.26 -16.35 18.62
C LYS A 245 14.66 -17.09 17.36
N LYS A 246 15.71 -17.85 17.48
CA LYS A 246 16.14 -18.81 16.45
C LYS A 246 15.69 -20.22 16.84
N VAL A 247 14.99 -20.88 15.94
CA VAL A 247 14.55 -22.28 16.06
C VAL A 247 15.08 -23.03 14.83
N ASP A 248 16.07 -23.86 15.00
CA ASP A 248 16.81 -24.52 13.92
C ASP A 248 17.35 -23.51 12.90
N ASP A 249 16.91 -23.61 11.65
CA ASP A 249 17.26 -22.68 10.56
C ASP A 249 16.26 -21.53 10.39
N TYR A 250 15.26 -21.44 11.25
CA TYR A 250 14.22 -20.41 11.23
C TYR A 250 14.52 -19.33 12.27
N VAL A 251 14.24 -18.08 11.91
CA VAL A 251 14.29 -16.96 12.86
C VAL A 251 12.91 -16.32 12.92
N VAL A 252 12.45 -16.05 14.13
CA VAL A 252 11.22 -15.29 14.40
C VAL A 252 11.60 -14.04 15.17
N GLU A 253 11.37 -12.90 14.57
CA GLU A 253 11.57 -11.59 15.21
C GLU A 253 10.22 -10.88 15.26
N LEU A 254 9.84 -10.37 16.43
CA LEU A 254 8.56 -9.71 16.68
C LEU A 254 8.77 -8.50 17.58
N ALA A 255 8.19 -7.37 17.22
CA ALA A 255 8.06 -6.23 18.11
C ALA A 255 6.60 -5.76 18.13
N MET A 256 6.06 -5.43 19.30
CA MET A 256 4.69 -4.92 19.39
C MET A 256 4.47 -3.99 20.58
N GLN A 257 3.51 -3.07 20.41
CA GLN A 257 3.07 -2.14 21.45
C GLN A 257 1.58 -1.84 21.26
N TYR A 258 0.85 -1.66 22.36
CA TYR A 258 -0.53 -1.19 22.32
C TYR A 258 -0.61 0.32 22.41
N THR A 259 -1.55 0.88 21.68
CA THR A 259 -1.86 2.31 21.64
C THR A 259 -3.29 2.57 22.13
N ASP A 260 -3.59 3.83 22.37
CA ASP A 260 -4.95 4.28 22.72
C ASP A 260 -5.94 4.19 21.54
N GLY A 261 -5.44 4.00 20.31
CA GLY A 261 -6.23 3.83 19.10
C GLY A 261 -7.12 2.57 19.09
N TYR A 262 -7.91 2.44 18.05
CA TYR A 262 -8.87 1.33 17.86
C TYR A 262 -8.52 0.41 16.69
N SER A 263 -7.61 0.83 15.83
CA SER A 263 -7.18 0.06 14.65
C SER A 263 -6.18 -1.02 15.00
N GLU A 264 -6.25 -2.16 14.30
CA GLU A 264 -5.23 -3.20 14.28
C GLU A 264 -4.21 -2.86 13.18
N ASN A 265 -2.93 -2.73 13.55
CA ASN A 265 -1.83 -2.42 12.65
C ASN A 265 -0.76 -3.49 12.79
N ILE A 266 -0.85 -4.54 11.99
CA ILE A 266 0.10 -5.65 11.99
C ILE A 266 0.76 -5.74 10.62
N TYR A 267 2.09 -5.62 10.62
CA TYR A 267 2.93 -5.71 9.45
C TYR A 267 3.71 -7.02 9.50
N SER A 268 3.63 -7.81 8.44
CA SER A 268 4.26 -9.12 8.40
C SER A 268 5.24 -9.25 7.24
N PHE A 269 6.39 -9.84 7.54
CA PHE A 269 7.50 -9.97 6.60
C PHE A 269 8.04 -11.41 6.60
N ALA A 270 8.45 -11.88 5.43
CA ALA A 270 9.16 -13.13 5.26
C ALA A 270 10.40 -12.87 4.40
N ASN A 271 11.62 -13.12 4.94
CA ASN A 271 12.90 -12.79 4.30
C ASN A 271 12.92 -11.34 3.78
N ASN A 272 12.49 -10.37 4.61
CA ASN A 272 12.36 -8.93 4.32
C ASN A 272 11.29 -8.55 3.27
N ILE A 273 10.54 -9.51 2.73
CA ILE A 273 9.45 -9.26 1.79
C ILE A 273 8.17 -8.97 2.59
N ASN A 274 7.52 -7.88 2.27
CA ASN A 274 6.24 -7.51 2.87
C ASN A 274 5.12 -8.44 2.39
N THR A 275 4.56 -9.22 3.32
CA THR A 275 3.45 -10.14 3.05
C THR A 275 2.12 -9.48 3.43
N HIS A 276 1.71 -8.48 2.65
CA HIS A 276 0.53 -7.65 2.98
C HIS A 276 -0.79 -8.44 2.99
N GLU A 277 -0.87 -9.58 2.32
CA GLU A 277 -1.98 -10.54 2.44
C GLU A 277 -1.77 -11.54 3.60
N GLY A 278 -0.69 -11.38 4.37
CA GLY A 278 -0.38 -12.20 5.53
C GLY A 278 0.27 -13.54 5.17
N GLY A 279 -0.23 -14.60 5.77
CA GLY A 279 0.28 -15.95 5.57
C GLY A 279 0.33 -16.75 6.87
N THR A 280 0.99 -17.91 6.81
CA THR A 280 1.04 -18.87 7.92
C THR A 280 1.71 -18.31 9.20
N HIS A 281 2.75 -17.49 9.06
CA HIS A 281 3.44 -16.83 10.17
C HIS A 281 2.52 -15.83 10.89
N LEU A 282 1.78 -15.00 10.14
CA LEU A 282 0.82 -14.06 10.72
C LEU A 282 -0.35 -14.81 11.39
N ALA A 283 -0.83 -15.90 10.79
CA ALA A 283 -1.87 -16.73 11.38
C ALA A 283 -1.40 -17.38 12.70
N GLY A 284 -0.16 -17.87 12.76
CA GLY A 284 0.46 -18.38 13.97
C GLY A 284 0.52 -17.31 15.07
N PHE A 285 1.03 -16.13 14.75
CA PHE A 285 1.09 -15.00 15.68
C PHE A 285 -0.28 -14.62 16.25
N LYS A 286 -1.30 -14.41 15.38
CA LYS A 286 -2.66 -14.04 15.81
C LYS A 286 -3.30 -15.08 16.72
N THR A 287 -3.06 -16.35 16.46
CA THR A 287 -3.54 -17.47 17.28
C THR A 287 -2.87 -17.47 18.65
N ALA A 288 -1.52 -17.42 18.66
CA ALA A 288 -0.71 -17.41 19.87
C ALA A 288 -1.01 -16.21 20.77
N LEU A 289 -1.06 -15.02 20.21
CA LEU A 289 -1.40 -13.77 20.92
C LEU A 289 -2.73 -13.90 21.65
N THR A 290 -3.75 -14.39 20.94
CA THR A 290 -5.10 -14.56 21.51
C THR A 290 -5.11 -15.58 22.64
N LYS A 291 -4.44 -16.70 22.46
CA LYS A 291 -4.35 -17.77 23.44
C LYS A 291 -3.60 -17.28 24.69
N THR A 292 -2.40 -16.74 24.54
CA THR A 292 -1.52 -16.33 25.64
C THR A 292 -2.16 -15.26 26.52
N ILE A 293 -2.77 -14.24 25.93
CA ILE A 293 -3.44 -13.18 26.70
C ILE A 293 -4.64 -13.70 27.47
N ASN A 294 -5.47 -14.58 26.87
CA ASN A 294 -6.59 -15.20 27.58
C ASN A 294 -6.14 -16.10 28.75
N GLU A 295 -5.11 -16.91 28.53
CA GLU A 295 -4.54 -17.78 29.57
C GLU A 295 -3.97 -16.96 30.73
N TYR A 296 -3.22 -15.89 30.43
CA TYR A 296 -2.72 -14.96 31.44
C TYR A 296 -3.86 -14.30 32.22
N ALA A 297 -4.86 -13.77 31.51
CA ALA A 297 -5.99 -13.08 32.12
C ALA A 297 -6.79 -13.99 33.08
N LYS A 298 -7.01 -15.25 32.73
CA LYS A 298 -7.67 -16.23 33.59
C LYS A 298 -6.81 -16.61 34.80
N ARG A 299 -5.54 -16.94 34.59
CA ARG A 299 -4.61 -17.34 35.65
C ARG A 299 -4.45 -16.25 36.71
N ASN A 300 -4.41 -14.99 36.29
CA ASN A 300 -4.28 -13.83 37.16
C ASN A 300 -5.62 -13.23 37.61
N LYS A 301 -6.76 -13.92 37.35
CA LYS A 301 -8.12 -13.52 37.76
C LYS A 301 -8.55 -12.14 37.24
N LEU A 302 -7.98 -11.69 36.13
CA LEU A 302 -8.40 -10.48 35.42
C LEU A 302 -9.65 -10.73 34.58
N LEU A 303 -9.87 -11.97 34.17
CA LEU A 303 -11.08 -12.47 33.53
C LEU A 303 -11.68 -13.55 34.46
N LYS A 304 -12.98 -13.45 34.76
CA LYS A 304 -13.65 -14.44 35.63
C LYS A 304 -13.83 -15.76 34.90
N GLU A 305 -13.86 -16.87 35.61
CA GLU A 305 -14.03 -18.21 35.02
C GLU A 305 -15.31 -18.34 34.19
N ASN A 306 -16.36 -17.64 34.59
CA ASN A 306 -17.67 -17.65 33.93
C ASN A 306 -17.80 -16.61 32.79
N GLU A 307 -16.80 -15.74 32.59
CA GLU A 307 -16.79 -14.76 31.50
C GLU A 307 -16.24 -15.43 30.22
N PRO A 308 -16.79 -15.10 29.04
CA PRO A 308 -16.29 -15.62 27.80
C PRO A 308 -14.87 -15.11 27.52
N ASN A 309 -14.06 -15.91 26.84
CA ASN A 309 -12.74 -15.48 26.38
C ASN A 309 -12.84 -14.22 25.52
N LEU A 310 -11.82 -13.37 25.59
CA LEU A 310 -11.62 -12.30 24.65
C LEU A 310 -11.44 -12.88 23.25
N LEU A 311 -12.12 -12.31 22.25
CA LEU A 311 -11.90 -12.67 20.86
C LEU A 311 -10.60 -12.08 20.34
N GLY A 312 -10.05 -12.63 19.25
CA GLY A 312 -8.85 -12.10 18.64
C GLY A 312 -8.96 -10.62 18.28
N GLU A 313 -10.13 -10.17 17.79
CA GLU A 313 -10.41 -8.76 17.50
C GLU A 313 -10.36 -7.86 18.74
N ASP A 314 -10.86 -8.33 19.88
CA ASP A 314 -10.81 -7.58 21.14
C ASP A 314 -9.36 -7.38 21.60
N ILE A 315 -8.53 -8.41 21.44
CA ILE A 315 -7.12 -8.42 21.85
C ILE A 315 -6.26 -7.56 20.92
N ARG A 316 -6.60 -7.51 19.63
CA ARG A 316 -5.81 -6.75 18.66
C ARG A 316 -6.25 -5.29 18.48
N GLU A 317 -7.30 -4.84 19.19
CA GLU A 317 -7.69 -3.43 19.18
C GLU A 317 -6.56 -2.55 19.72
N GLY A 318 -6.10 -1.59 18.90
CA GLY A 318 -5.01 -0.66 19.24
C GLY A 318 -3.62 -1.27 19.20
N LEU A 319 -3.46 -2.49 18.70
CA LEU A 319 -2.17 -3.15 18.55
C LEU A 319 -1.41 -2.62 17.34
N THR A 320 -0.15 -2.21 17.55
CA THR A 320 0.86 -2.07 16.50
C THR A 320 1.87 -3.19 16.68
N ALA A 321 2.06 -4.03 15.66
CA ALA A 321 3.00 -5.14 15.67
C ALA A 321 3.73 -5.29 14.34
N VAL A 322 5.01 -5.64 14.41
CA VAL A 322 5.83 -6.03 13.26
C VAL A 322 6.34 -7.42 13.50
N ILE A 323 6.02 -8.35 12.60
CA ILE A 323 6.52 -9.72 12.60
C ILE A 323 7.40 -9.97 11.39
N SER A 324 8.63 -10.38 11.60
CA SER A 324 9.60 -10.74 10.58
C SER A 324 10.07 -12.16 10.79
N VAL A 325 9.92 -13.01 9.77
CA VAL A 325 10.45 -14.37 9.81
C VAL A 325 11.52 -14.54 8.74
N LYS A 326 12.58 -15.30 9.10
CA LYS A 326 13.64 -15.69 8.15
C LYS A 326 13.65 -17.20 8.03
N LEU A 327 13.61 -17.69 6.79
CA LEU A 327 13.52 -19.12 6.49
C LEU A 327 14.30 -19.46 5.20
N PRO A 328 14.87 -20.69 5.11
CA PRO A 328 15.73 -21.06 3.98
C PRO A 328 14.99 -21.10 2.64
N GLU A 329 13.78 -21.68 2.63
CA GLU A 329 13.00 -21.93 1.41
C GLU A 329 11.58 -21.38 1.56
N PRO A 330 11.38 -20.04 1.43
CA PRO A 330 10.05 -19.48 1.51
C PRO A 330 9.20 -19.83 0.28
N GLN A 331 7.96 -20.21 0.53
CA GLN A 331 6.95 -20.49 -0.47
C GLN A 331 5.90 -19.40 -0.40
N PHE A 332 5.76 -18.63 -1.46
CA PHE A 332 4.78 -17.56 -1.54
C PHE A 332 3.63 -17.95 -2.48
N GLU A 333 2.45 -17.45 -2.19
CA GLU A 333 1.35 -17.48 -3.14
C GLU A 333 1.57 -16.40 -4.20
N GLY A 334 1.78 -16.80 -5.46
CA GLY A 334 2.00 -15.92 -6.62
C GLY A 334 3.38 -15.27 -6.72
N GLN A 335 3.64 -14.66 -7.87
CA GLN A 335 4.92 -14.02 -8.21
C GLN A 335 5.19 -12.75 -7.40
N THR A 336 4.15 -12.04 -6.98
CA THR A 336 4.23 -10.79 -6.20
C THR A 336 4.57 -11.02 -4.73
N LYS A 337 4.68 -12.28 -4.30
CA LYS A 337 5.13 -12.72 -2.95
C LYS A 337 4.29 -12.12 -1.80
N THR A 338 3.01 -11.89 -2.02
CA THR A 338 2.13 -11.16 -1.10
C THR A 338 1.72 -11.95 0.15
N LYS A 339 1.83 -13.29 0.09
CA LYS A 339 1.37 -14.19 1.15
C LYS A 339 2.31 -15.37 1.32
N LEU A 340 2.71 -15.67 2.56
CA LEU A 340 3.58 -16.81 2.88
C LEU A 340 2.76 -18.09 3.07
N GLY A 341 3.14 -19.16 2.33
CA GLY A 341 2.46 -20.45 2.32
C GLY A 341 3.06 -21.54 3.23
N ASN A 342 4.32 -21.42 3.68
CA ASN A 342 5.02 -22.45 4.46
C ASN A 342 4.25 -22.85 5.73
N THR A 343 3.62 -24.00 5.75
CA THR A 343 2.76 -24.45 6.87
C THR A 343 3.52 -24.59 8.19
N VAL A 344 4.80 -24.97 8.14
CA VAL A 344 5.68 -25.11 9.32
C VAL A 344 5.81 -23.79 10.10
N MET A 345 5.81 -22.65 9.41
CA MET A 345 5.96 -21.34 10.06
C MET A 345 4.82 -21.00 11.01
N ARG A 346 3.62 -21.53 10.76
CA ARG A 346 2.49 -21.34 11.68
C ARG A 346 2.78 -21.91 13.07
N GLY A 347 3.29 -23.14 13.12
CA GLY A 347 3.61 -23.80 14.39
C GLY A 347 4.82 -23.18 15.12
N ILE A 348 5.87 -22.83 14.37
CA ILE A 348 7.07 -22.20 14.93
C ILE A 348 6.71 -20.85 15.55
N VAL A 349 6.02 -19.99 14.81
CA VAL A 349 5.63 -18.65 15.30
C VAL A 349 4.65 -18.76 16.48
N ASP A 350 3.69 -19.71 16.42
CA ASP A 350 2.76 -19.96 17.52
C ASP A 350 3.54 -20.33 18.80
N SER A 351 4.42 -21.32 18.74
CA SER A 351 5.18 -21.80 19.91
C SER A 351 6.09 -20.71 20.49
N VAL A 352 6.87 -20.03 19.63
CA VAL A 352 7.76 -18.95 20.06
C VAL A 352 6.97 -17.81 20.70
N THR A 353 5.86 -17.42 20.10
CA THR A 353 5.04 -16.33 20.65
C THR A 353 4.42 -16.72 21.98
N VAL A 354 3.89 -17.93 22.13
CA VAL A 354 3.31 -18.41 23.41
C VAL A 354 4.36 -18.41 24.52
N GLU A 355 5.56 -18.93 24.25
CA GLU A 355 6.64 -19.02 25.22
C GLU A 355 7.14 -17.63 25.64
N GLU A 356 7.61 -16.83 24.70
CA GLU A 356 8.28 -15.56 24.98
C GLU A 356 7.30 -14.47 25.43
N LEU A 357 6.13 -14.37 24.81
CA LEU A 357 5.10 -13.44 25.27
C LEU A 357 4.56 -13.84 26.64
N GLY A 358 4.39 -15.13 26.89
CA GLY A 358 3.99 -15.63 28.20
C GLY A 358 4.97 -15.21 29.29
N ALA A 359 6.28 -15.37 29.05
CA ALA A 359 7.32 -14.92 29.96
C ALA A 359 7.29 -13.41 30.18
N PHE A 360 7.19 -12.63 29.08
CA PHE A 360 7.09 -11.16 29.15
C PHE A 360 5.92 -10.70 30.02
N LEU A 361 4.73 -11.29 29.87
CA LEU A 361 3.54 -10.90 30.63
C LEU A 361 3.71 -11.19 32.14
N GLU A 362 4.39 -12.29 32.50
CA GLU A 362 4.68 -12.61 33.90
C GLU A 362 5.76 -11.69 34.51
N GLU A 363 6.75 -11.31 33.72
CA GLU A 363 7.82 -10.39 34.15
C GLU A 363 7.33 -8.94 34.25
N ASN A 364 6.29 -8.57 33.47
CA ASN A 364 5.75 -7.20 33.39
C ASN A 364 4.26 -7.13 33.74
N PRO A 365 3.86 -7.45 34.98
CA PRO A 365 2.45 -7.58 35.36
C PRO A 365 1.64 -6.29 35.22
N THR A 366 2.27 -5.13 35.34
CA THR A 366 1.62 -3.82 35.14
C THR A 366 1.23 -3.64 33.67
N THR A 367 2.17 -3.86 32.75
CA THR A 367 1.93 -3.79 31.30
C THR A 367 0.93 -4.85 30.86
N ALA A 368 1.05 -6.08 31.37
CA ALA A 368 0.10 -7.16 31.11
C ALA A 368 -1.33 -6.80 31.49
N ARG A 369 -1.51 -6.17 32.67
CA ARG A 369 -2.83 -5.70 33.13
C ARG A 369 -3.39 -4.63 32.20
N ILE A 370 -2.57 -3.66 31.77
CA ILE A 370 -3.00 -2.61 30.82
C ILE A 370 -3.49 -3.23 29.51
N ILE A 371 -2.75 -4.23 28.99
CA ILE A 371 -3.10 -4.94 27.76
C ILE A 371 -4.44 -5.69 27.91
N VAL A 372 -4.61 -6.44 29.01
CA VAL A 372 -5.86 -7.17 29.28
C VAL A 372 -7.02 -6.21 29.46
N ASP A 373 -6.84 -5.12 30.20
CA ASP A 373 -7.89 -4.09 30.40
C ASP A 373 -8.32 -3.43 29.08
N LYS A 374 -7.37 -3.22 28.14
CA LYS A 374 -7.67 -2.74 26.78
C LYS A 374 -8.59 -3.73 26.05
N GLY A 375 -8.24 -5.03 26.05
CA GLY A 375 -9.06 -6.08 25.44
C GLY A 375 -10.46 -6.21 26.07
N LEU A 376 -10.58 -6.10 27.41
CA LEU A 376 -11.87 -6.12 28.09
C LEU A 376 -12.76 -4.92 27.73
N ARG A 377 -12.16 -3.75 27.52
CA ARG A 377 -12.89 -2.56 27.04
C ARG A 377 -13.36 -2.75 25.59
N ALA A 378 -12.52 -3.33 24.74
CA ALA A 378 -12.86 -3.66 23.35
C ALA A 378 -14.02 -4.66 23.28
N GLN A 379 -13.97 -5.75 24.08
CA GLN A 379 -15.07 -6.73 24.19
C GLN A 379 -16.39 -6.08 24.56
N ARG A 380 -16.40 -5.24 25.61
CA ARG A 380 -17.62 -4.54 26.05
C ARG A 380 -18.20 -3.64 24.95
N ALA A 381 -17.33 -2.95 24.21
CA ALA A 381 -17.74 -2.10 23.09
C ALA A 381 -18.32 -2.92 21.94
N ARG A 382 -17.68 -4.02 21.57
CA ARG A 382 -18.15 -4.94 20.53
C ARG A 382 -19.52 -5.54 20.90
N GLU A 383 -19.70 -5.98 22.14
CA GLU A 383 -20.99 -6.49 22.62
C GLU A 383 -22.09 -5.41 22.60
N ALA A 384 -21.75 -4.18 23.00
CA ALA A 384 -22.68 -3.05 22.91
C ALA A 384 -23.07 -2.76 21.46
N ALA A 385 -22.10 -2.72 20.55
CA ALA A 385 -22.33 -2.56 19.12
C ALA A 385 -23.20 -3.68 18.54
N LYS A 386 -22.96 -4.94 18.93
CA LYS A 386 -23.78 -6.08 18.49
C LYS A 386 -25.23 -5.95 18.96
N ARG A 387 -25.46 -5.58 20.24
CA ARG A 387 -26.81 -5.34 20.77
C ARG A 387 -27.52 -4.20 20.02
N ALA A 388 -26.83 -3.11 19.73
CA ALA A 388 -27.38 -1.99 18.96
C ALA A 388 -27.80 -2.44 17.55
N ARG A 389 -26.97 -3.24 16.86
CA ARG A 389 -27.29 -3.80 15.52
C ARG A 389 -28.52 -4.73 15.60
N GLU A 390 -28.59 -5.62 16.57
CA GLU A 390 -29.72 -6.53 16.73
C GLU A 390 -31.04 -5.78 17.00
N LEU A 391 -31.00 -4.72 17.81
CA LEU A 391 -32.16 -3.87 18.05
C LEU A 391 -32.61 -3.13 16.78
N THR A 392 -31.66 -2.64 15.97
CA THR A 392 -31.94 -2.00 14.68
C THR A 392 -32.52 -3.03 13.69
N ARG A 393 -31.93 -4.22 13.61
CA ARG A 393 -32.41 -5.31 12.74
C ARG A 393 -33.81 -5.80 13.12
N ARG A 394 -34.15 -5.90 14.43
CA ARG A 394 -35.51 -6.25 14.88
C ARG A 394 -36.52 -5.18 14.52
N LYS A 395 -36.15 -3.90 14.55
CA LYS A 395 -37.01 -2.80 14.07
C LYS A 395 -37.21 -2.87 12.56
N SER A 396 -36.16 -3.18 11.78
CA SER A 396 -36.26 -3.28 10.32
C SER A 396 -36.98 -4.54 9.79
N VAL A 397 -37.05 -5.61 10.57
CA VAL A 397 -37.85 -6.82 10.24
C VAL A 397 -39.34 -6.58 10.44
N LEU A 398 -39.72 -5.63 11.29
CA LEU A 398 -41.12 -5.20 11.48
C LEU A 398 -41.54 -4.08 10.51
N GLU A 399 -40.58 -3.32 9.98
CA GLU A 399 -40.75 -2.32 8.93
C GLU A 399 -40.01 -2.84 7.69
N SER A 400 -40.69 -3.64 6.86
CA SER A 400 -40.15 -4.26 5.63
C SER A 400 -39.08 -3.41 4.91
N THR A 401 -37.88 -4.00 4.68
CA THR A 401 -36.93 -3.68 3.57
C THR A 401 -36.91 -2.21 3.08
N SER A 402 -36.81 -1.23 3.95
CA SER A 402 -36.64 0.13 3.48
C SER A 402 -35.16 0.48 3.40
N LEU A 403 -34.66 0.60 2.17
CA LEU A 403 -33.42 1.34 1.85
C LEU A 403 -33.43 2.69 2.59
N PRO A 404 -32.27 3.25 2.95
CA PRO A 404 -32.20 4.54 3.62
C PRO A 404 -33.08 5.55 2.90
N GLY A 405 -33.99 6.25 3.62
CA GLY A 405 -34.96 7.16 3.01
C GLY A 405 -34.36 8.29 2.15
N LYS A 406 -33.03 8.49 2.26
CA LYS A 406 -32.28 9.43 1.43
C LYS A 406 -31.72 8.82 0.15
N LEU A 407 -31.56 7.50 0.08
CA LEU A 407 -31.02 6.83 -1.10
C LEU A 407 -32.04 6.89 -2.24
N ALA A 408 -31.58 7.39 -3.38
CA ALA A 408 -32.28 7.21 -4.65
C ALA A 408 -31.58 6.06 -5.39
N ASP A 409 -32.05 4.82 -5.20
CA ASP A 409 -31.47 3.63 -5.83
C ASP A 409 -31.69 3.60 -7.35
N CYS A 410 -30.91 2.80 -8.07
CA CYS A 410 -31.06 2.53 -9.50
C CYS A 410 -31.91 1.27 -9.75
N ALA A 411 -32.45 1.17 -10.98
CA ALA A 411 -33.29 0.04 -11.38
C ALA A 411 -32.48 -1.23 -11.67
N GLU A 412 -31.24 -1.10 -12.15
CA GLU A 412 -30.34 -2.20 -12.46
C GLU A 412 -29.98 -2.98 -11.19
N LYS A 413 -29.96 -4.30 -11.29
CA LYS A 413 -29.65 -5.21 -10.19
C LYS A 413 -28.29 -5.88 -10.30
N ASP A 414 -27.70 -5.84 -11.49
CA ASP A 414 -26.35 -6.33 -11.71
C ASP A 414 -25.34 -5.32 -11.13
N PRO A 415 -24.56 -5.68 -10.07
CA PRO A 415 -23.61 -4.78 -9.46
C PRO A 415 -22.55 -4.24 -10.44
N SER A 416 -22.16 -5.06 -11.42
CA SER A 416 -21.14 -4.69 -12.42
C SER A 416 -21.57 -3.54 -13.36
N LYS A 417 -22.89 -3.30 -13.45
CA LYS A 417 -23.51 -2.25 -14.26
C LYS A 417 -24.07 -1.11 -13.42
N SER A 418 -24.00 -1.22 -12.10
CA SER A 418 -24.57 -0.27 -11.16
C SER A 418 -23.50 0.57 -10.50
N GLU A 419 -23.77 1.85 -10.31
CA GLU A 419 -22.90 2.77 -9.61
C GLU A 419 -23.66 3.64 -8.61
N ILE A 420 -22.97 4.05 -7.54
CA ILE A 420 -23.53 4.93 -6.52
C ILE A 420 -22.66 6.17 -6.36
N PHE A 421 -23.31 7.34 -6.34
CA PHE A 421 -22.66 8.62 -6.04
C PHE A 421 -22.93 9.01 -4.60
N LEU A 422 -21.86 9.22 -3.83
CA LEU A 422 -21.89 9.82 -2.51
C LEU A 422 -21.74 11.33 -2.69
N VAL A 423 -22.85 12.04 -2.54
CA VAL A 423 -22.93 13.47 -2.93
C VAL A 423 -22.95 14.35 -1.67
N GLU A 424 -22.10 15.36 -1.65
CA GLU A 424 -22.08 16.35 -0.58
C GLU A 424 -23.32 17.25 -0.61
N GLY A 425 -24.06 17.23 0.50
CA GLY A 425 -25.22 18.10 0.72
C GLY A 425 -26.51 17.68 0.02
N ASP A 426 -27.62 18.16 0.56
CA ASP A 426 -28.96 17.86 0.03
C ASP A 426 -29.24 18.65 -1.28
N SER A 427 -28.62 19.84 -1.47
CA SER A 427 -28.78 20.66 -2.68
C SER A 427 -28.18 19.99 -3.92
N ALA A 428 -26.88 19.67 -3.88
CA ALA A 428 -26.21 18.95 -4.96
C ALA A 428 -26.79 17.55 -5.15
N GLY A 429 -27.17 16.86 -4.04
CA GLY A 429 -27.91 15.61 -4.08
C GLY A 429 -29.25 15.72 -4.83
N GLY A 430 -29.93 16.84 -4.72
CA GLY A 430 -31.18 17.13 -5.47
C GLY A 430 -30.93 17.25 -6.98
N SER A 431 -29.93 18.04 -7.40
CA SER A 431 -29.52 18.16 -8.79
C SER A 431 -29.05 16.82 -9.37
N ALA A 432 -28.25 16.08 -8.61
CA ALA A 432 -27.77 14.75 -9.02
C ALA A 432 -28.92 13.73 -9.20
N LYS A 433 -29.91 13.73 -8.30
CA LYS A 433 -31.11 12.88 -8.41
C LYS A 433 -31.94 13.19 -9.66
N GLN A 434 -31.97 14.45 -10.08
CA GLN A 434 -32.71 14.86 -11.30
C GLN A 434 -31.92 14.53 -12.56
N GLY A 435 -30.58 14.75 -12.56
CA GLY A 435 -29.72 14.59 -13.74
C GLY A 435 -29.29 13.17 -14.04
N ARG A 436 -29.32 12.25 -13.05
CA ARG A 436 -28.77 10.88 -13.16
C ARG A 436 -29.48 10.00 -14.21
N ASP A 437 -28.79 9.01 -14.69
CA ASP A 437 -29.43 7.85 -15.29
C ASP A 437 -30.07 6.98 -14.18
N ARG A 438 -31.41 6.96 -14.15
CA ARG A 438 -32.15 6.20 -13.12
C ARG A 438 -32.01 4.70 -13.27
N HIS A 439 -31.53 4.22 -14.42
CA HIS A 439 -31.36 2.80 -14.66
C HIS A 439 -30.12 2.27 -13.93
N THR A 440 -28.98 2.96 -14.05
CA THR A 440 -27.67 2.47 -13.60
C THR A 440 -27.09 3.24 -12.43
N GLN A 441 -27.55 4.47 -12.17
CA GLN A 441 -26.95 5.37 -11.17
C GLN A 441 -27.83 5.56 -9.94
N ALA A 442 -27.25 5.28 -8.76
CA ALA A 442 -27.84 5.57 -7.45
C ALA A 442 -27.22 6.84 -6.85
N ILE A 443 -27.99 7.60 -6.07
CA ILE A 443 -27.53 8.81 -5.37
C ILE A 443 -27.80 8.70 -3.89
N LEU A 444 -26.74 8.86 -3.07
CA LEU A 444 -26.81 8.98 -1.62
C LEU A 444 -26.27 10.35 -1.19
N PRO A 445 -27.13 11.31 -0.85
CA PRO A 445 -26.69 12.58 -0.27
C PRO A 445 -26.16 12.38 1.14
N LEU A 446 -25.05 13.03 1.46
CA LEU A 446 -24.44 13.07 2.78
C LEU A 446 -24.70 14.43 3.44
N ARG A 447 -25.08 14.48 4.71
CA ARG A 447 -25.31 15.72 5.44
C ARG A 447 -24.02 16.19 6.12
N GLY A 448 -23.25 17.02 5.40
CA GLY A 448 -22.04 17.63 5.94
C GLY A 448 -20.93 16.63 6.24
N LYS A 449 -20.06 16.99 7.18
CA LYS A 449 -18.88 16.18 7.56
C LYS A 449 -19.31 14.91 8.29
N ILE A 450 -18.92 13.76 7.74
CA ILE A 450 -19.15 12.47 8.42
C ILE A 450 -18.23 12.33 9.65
N LEU A 451 -18.56 11.38 10.51
CA LEU A 451 -17.75 11.07 11.68
C LEU A 451 -16.32 10.66 11.28
N ASN A 452 -15.32 11.28 11.92
CA ASN A 452 -13.92 10.84 11.76
C ASN A 452 -13.73 9.48 12.45
N VAL A 453 -13.63 8.43 11.66
CA VAL A 453 -13.52 7.05 12.15
C VAL A 453 -12.15 6.72 12.73
N GLU A 454 -11.11 7.49 12.40
CA GLU A 454 -9.77 7.33 13.00
C GLU A 454 -9.78 7.61 14.52
N LYS A 455 -10.66 8.54 14.97
CA LYS A 455 -10.80 8.98 16.37
C LYS A 455 -11.96 8.32 17.11
N SER A 456 -12.66 7.38 16.50
CA SER A 456 -13.93 6.90 17.02
C SER A 456 -13.95 5.38 17.15
N ARG A 457 -14.56 4.91 18.23
CA ARG A 457 -14.79 3.47 18.44
C ARG A 457 -15.90 2.97 17.53
N LEU A 458 -15.86 1.67 17.24
CA LEU A 458 -16.77 1.02 16.30
C LEU A 458 -18.25 1.19 16.69
N ASP A 459 -18.59 1.15 17.99
CA ASP A 459 -19.96 1.36 18.48
C ASP A 459 -20.49 2.76 18.13
N LYS A 460 -19.64 3.79 18.26
CA LYS A 460 -19.96 5.16 17.89
C LYS A 460 -20.05 5.33 16.37
N ILE A 461 -19.15 4.70 15.63
CA ILE A 461 -19.15 4.68 14.16
C ILE A 461 -20.48 4.12 13.65
N LEU A 462 -20.88 2.95 14.18
CA LEU A 462 -22.13 2.29 13.82
C LEU A 462 -23.38 2.99 14.36
N SER A 463 -23.25 3.98 15.24
CA SER A 463 -24.36 4.84 15.67
C SER A 463 -24.58 6.04 14.77
N SER A 464 -23.58 6.43 13.95
CA SER A 464 -23.68 7.55 12.98
C SER A 464 -24.65 7.21 11.84
N ASP A 465 -25.63 8.08 11.63
CA ASP A 465 -26.65 7.85 10.60
C ASP A 465 -26.08 7.86 9.20
N GLU A 466 -25.11 8.73 8.90
CA GLU A 466 -24.47 8.79 7.57
C GLU A 466 -23.69 7.51 7.26
N ILE A 467 -22.96 6.98 8.25
CA ILE A 467 -22.23 5.72 8.09
C ILE A 467 -23.19 4.53 7.98
N LYS A 468 -24.26 4.49 8.78
CA LYS A 468 -25.31 3.46 8.66
C LYS A 468 -25.93 3.47 7.27
N ASN A 469 -26.23 4.66 6.73
CA ASN A 469 -26.82 4.79 5.41
C ASN A 469 -25.88 4.22 4.32
N MET A 470 -24.58 4.51 4.40
CA MET A 470 -23.59 3.94 3.49
C MET A 470 -23.51 2.42 3.60
N ILE A 471 -23.33 1.88 4.81
CA ILE A 471 -23.24 0.42 5.04
C ILE A 471 -24.51 -0.29 4.53
N THR A 472 -25.69 0.28 4.79
CA THR A 472 -26.96 -0.28 4.34
C THR A 472 -27.13 -0.19 2.82
N SER A 473 -26.62 0.87 2.18
CA SER A 473 -26.68 1.04 0.74
C SER A 473 -25.77 0.09 -0.02
N PHE A 474 -24.55 -0.16 0.50
CA PHE A 474 -23.58 -1.05 -0.16
C PHE A 474 -23.91 -2.54 0.05
N VAL A 475 -24.58 -2.90 1.14
CA VAL A 475 -25.00 -4.28 1.51
C VAL A 475 -23.83 -5.21 1.85
N CYS A 476 -22.60 -4.84 1.56
CA CYS A 476 -21.39 -5.67 1.74
C CYS A 476 -20.89 -5.80 3.20
N GLY A 477 -21.58 -5.18 4.18
CA GLY A 477 -21.14 -5.22 5.59
C GLY A 477 -19.98 -4.26 5.89
N VAL A 478 -19.31 -4.43 7.05
CA VAL A 478 -18.22 -3.54 7.50
C VAL A 478 -17.25 -4.26 8.42
N GLY A 479 -15.96 -4.00 8.30
CA GLY A 479 -14.92 -4.61 9.12
C GLY A 479 -14.86 -6.12 8.94
N ASN A 480 -14.96 -6.89 10.03
CA ASN A 480 -14.91 -8.36 9.98
C ASN A 480 -16.15 -9.02 9.32
N ASP A 481 -17.26 -8.30 9.21
CA ASP A 481 -18.49 -8.78 8.56
C ASP A 481 -18.52 -8.37 7.07
N PHE A 482 -17.42 -7.78 6.55
CA PHE A 482 -17.34 -7.35 5.17
C PHE A 482 -17.29 -8.53 4.21
N ASP A 483 -18.14 -8.50 3.19
CA ASP A 483 -18.26 -9.53 2.16
C ASP A 483 -18.43 -8.85 0.80
N LEU A 484 -17.37 -8.87 0.00
CA LEU A 484 -17.31 -8.19 -1.30
C LEU A 484 -18.34 -8.77 -2.29
N GLU A 485 -18.65 -10.07 -2.21
CA GLU A 485 -19.62 -10.71 -3.12
C GLU A 485 -21.05 -10.18 -2.96
N LYS A 486 -21.33 -9.53 -1.82
CA LYS A 486 -22.62 -8.88 -1.53
C LYS A 486 -22.70 -7.42 -1.93
N ASP A 487 -21.60 -6.86 -2.45
CA ASP A 487 -21.60 -5.45 -2.83
C ASP A 487 -22.66 -5.16 -3.89
N ARG A 488 -23.43 -4.08 -3.65
CA ARG A 488 -24.56 -3.69 -4.52
C ARG A 488 -24.11 -2.87 -5.72
N TYR A 489 -22.93 -2.21 -5.65
CA TYR A 489 -22.44 -1.30 -6.67
C TYR A 489 -20.96 -1.51 -6.93
N HIS A 490 -20.58 -1.94 -8.12
CA HIS A 490 -19.17 -2.10 -8.50
C HIS A 490 -18.49 -0.78 -8.88
N LYS A 491 -19.15 0.36 -8.63
CA LYS A 491 -18.53 1.67 -8.74
C LYS A 491 -19.11 2.61 -7.69
N ILE A 492 -18.27 3.02 -6.75
CA ILE A 492 -18.62 3.95 -5.66
C ILE A 492 -17.91 5.26 -5.93
N VAL A 493 -18.66 6.30 -6.27
CA VAL A 493 -18.11 7.58 -6.70
C VAL A 493 -18.30 8.63 -5.62
N ILE A 494 -17.21 9.16 -5.09
CA ILE A 494 -17.20 10.29 -4.17
C ILE A 494 -17.32 11.57 -4.99
N MET A 495 -18.37 12.35 -4.74
CA MET A 495 -18.67 13.60 -5.43
C MET A 495 -18.87 14.71 -4.40
N THR A 496 -17.82 15.47 -4.14
CA THR A 496 -17.75 16.56 -3.16
C THR A 496 -17.46 17.88 -3.86
N ASP A 497 -17.77 18.99 -3.18
CA ASP A 497 -17.45 20.33 -3.65
C ASP A 497 -15.93 20.52 -3.84
N ALA A 498 -15.55 21.48 -4.68
CA ALA A 498 -14.14 21.76 -4.98
C ALA A 498 -13.47 22.68 -3.94
N ASP A 499 -14.11 22.90 -2.81
CA ASP A 499 -13.61 23.74 -1.72
C ASP A 499 -12.88 22.92 -0.61
N VAL A 500 -12.43 23.62 0.44
CA VAL A 500 -11.71 23.01 1.58
C VAL A 500 -12.59 22.06 2.38
N ASP A 501 -13.89 22.30 2.48
CA ASP A 501 -14.83 21.45 3.20
C ASP A 501 -15.11 20.16 2.42
N GLY A 502 -15.30 20.25 1.10
CA GLY A 502 -15.42 19.10 0.23
C GLY A 502 -14.15 18.22 0.22
N ALA A 503 -12.97 18.85 0.22
CA ALA A 503 -11.71 18.13 0.37
C ALA A 503 -11.62 17.38 1.70
N HIS A 504 -12.10 17.99 2.79
CA HIS A 504 -12.16 17.34 4.11
C HIS A 504 -13.17 16.18 4.14
N ILE A 505 -14.36 16.34 3.57
CA ILE A 505 -15.37 15.27 3.48
C ILE A 505 -14.82 14.09 2.67
N ARG A 506 -14.17 14.35 1.55
CA ARG A 506 -13.48 13.33 0.75
C ARG A 506 -12.45 12.57 1.57
N THR A 507 -11.62 13.27 2.35
CA THR A 507 -10.61 12.64 3.22
C THR A 507 -11.27 11.79 4.32
N LEU A 508 -12.37 12.24 4.92
CA LEU A 508 -13.13 11.45 5.90
C LEU A 508 -13.71 10.18 5.29
N LEU A 509 -14.26 10.25 4.08
CA LEU A 509 -14.77 9.10 3.33
C LEU A 509 -13.66 8.11 2.98
N LEU A 510 -12.52 8.60 2.48
CA LEU A 510 -11.36 7.75 2.19
C LEU A 510 -10.84 7.06 3.45
N THR A 511 -10.81 7.77 4.60
CA THR A 511 -10.46 7.18 5.91
C THR A 511 -11.42 6.04 6.28
N PHE A 512 -12.73 6.24 6.09
CA PHE A 512 -13.72 5.21 6.35
C PHE A 512 -13.55 3.99 5.45
N PHE A 513 -13.37 4.17 4.14
CA PHE A 513 -13.13 3.06 3.21
C PHE A 513 -11.83 2.33 3.55
N PHE A 514 -10.75 3.05 3.80
CA PHE A 514 -9.45 2.45 4.13
C PHE A 514 -9.50 1.62 5.43
N ARG A 515 -10.18 2.11 6.48
CA ARG A 515 -10.22 1.44 7.79
C ARG A 515 -11.23 0.29 7.86
N TYR A 516 -12.35 0.40 7.18
CA TYR A 516 -13.50 -0.51 7.39
C TYR A 516 -14.00 -1.23 6.16
N MET A 517 -13.64 -0.79 4.96
CA MET A 517 -14.06 -1.36 3.67
C MET A 517 -12.90 -1.40 2.67
N ARG A 518 -11.71 -1.67 3.15
CA ARG A 518 -10.47 -1.67 2.36
C ARG A 518 -10.54 -2.53 1.09
N PRO A 519 -11.18 -3.72 1.07
CA PRO A 519 -11.31 -4.50 -0.15
C PRO A 519 -12.02 -3.77 -1.30
N LEU A 520 -12.88 -2.78 -1.04
CA LEU A 520 -13.47 -1.95 -2.11
C LEU A 520 -12.41 -1.13 -2.85
N ILE A 521 -11.41 -0.60 -2.14
CA ILE A 521 -10.30 0.13 -2.76
C ILE A 521 -9.37 -0.85 -3.50
N GLU A 522 -9.01 -1.96 -2.87
CA GLU A 522 -8.10 -2.97 -3.42
C GLU A 522 -8.64 -3.61 -4.72
N ASN A 523 -9.96 -3.72 -4.85
CA ASN A 523 -10.64 -4.18 -6.07
C ASN A 523 -10.98 -3.05 -7.04
N GLY A 524 -10.52 -1.81 -6.80
CA GLY A 524 -10.67 -0.68 -7.70
C GLY A 524 -12.11 -0.19 -7.87
N LEU A 525 -12.96 -0.35 -6.85
CA LEU A 525 -14.37 0.02 -6.90
C LEU A 525 -14.66 1.44 -6.41
N VAL A 526 -13.68 2.13 -5.83
CA VAL A 526 -13.82 3.50 -5.28
C VAL A 526 -13.23 4.52 -6.24
N TYR A 527 -13.99 5.57 -6.53
CA TYR A 527 -13.63 6.64 -7.46
C TYR A 527 -13.92 8.01 -6.87
N ILE A 528 -13.21 9.02 -7.37
CA ILE A 528 -13.46 10.45 -7.08
C ILE A 528 -13.88 11.12 -8.37
N ALA A 529 -15.06 11.74 -8.37
CA ALA A 529 -15.53 12.54 -9.48
C ALA A 529 -14.70 13.83 -9.63
N GLN A 530 -14.46 14.22 -10.86
CA GLN A 530 -13.75 15.45 -11.20
C GLN A 530 -14.73 16.42 -11.87
N PRO A 531 -15.47 17.25 -11.10
CA PRO A 531 -16.31 18.27 -11.69
C PRO A 531 -15.46 19.42 -12.28
N PRO A 532 -15.97 20.19 -13.25
CA PRO A 532 -15.25 21.34 -13.77
C PRO A 532 -15.12 22.46 -12.73
N LEU A 533 -13.99 23.17 -12.77
CA LEU A 533 -13.74 24.34 -11.92
C LEU A 533 -14.34 25.61 -12.51
N TYR A 534 -14.41 25.69 -13.84
CA TYR A 534 -14.85 26.88 -14.55
C TYR A 534 -15.85 26.55 -15.66
N LYS A 535 -16.82 27.45 -15.80
CA LYS A 535 -17.67 27.59 -17.00
C LYS A 535 -17.24 28.83 -17.72
N VAL A 536 -16.89 28.69 -18.99
CA VAL A 536 -16.50 29.78 -19.90
C VAL A 536 -17.57 29.90 -20.98
N LYS A 537 -18.20 31.07 -21.09
CA LYS A 537 -19.20 31.34 -22.12
C LYS A 537 -18.69 32.42 -23.05
N LYS A 538 -18.69 32.11 -24.34
CA LYS A 538 -18.38 33.07 -25.39
C LYS A 538 -19.47 33.01 -26.46
N GLN A 539 -20.25 34.10 -26.60
CA GLN A 539 -21.43 34.15 -27.44
C GLN A 539 -22.48 33.08 -27.08
N LYS A 540 -22.71 32.10 -27.97
CA LYS A 540 -23.66 30.98 -27.76
C LYS A 540 -22.96 29.68 -27.35
N LYS A 541 -21.63 29.66 -27.26
CA LYS A 541 -20.87 28.46 -26.90
C LYS A 541 -20.49 28.47 -25.43
N GLU A 542 -20.69 27.36 -24.77
CA GLU A 542 -20.28 27.11 -23.40
C GLU A 542 -19.17 26.05 -23.38
N TYR A 543 -18.16 26.29 -22.56
CA TYR A 543 -17.02 25.40 -22.36
C TYR A 543 -16.87 25.14 -20.87
N TYR A 544 -16.51 23.91 -20.50
CA TYR A 544 -16.20 23.51 -19.13
C TYR A 544 -14.71 23.21 -19.02
N VAL A 545 -14.07 23.71 -17.97
CA VAL A 545 -12.63 23.66 -17.80
C VAL A 545 -12.30 23.18 -16.40
N TYR A 546 -11.32 22.28 -16.30
CA TYR A 546 -11.05 21.49 -15.10
C TYR A 546 -9.76 21.92 -14.37
N SER A 547 -8.97 22.84 -14.94
CA SER A 547 -7.78 23.41 -14.31
C SER A 547 -7.52 24.84 -14.78
N ASP A 548 -6.71 25.61 -14.01
CA ASP A 548 -6.29 26.96 -14.38
C ASP A 548 -5.45 26.96 -15.67
N GLU A 549 -4.66 25.92 -15.88
CA GLU A 549 -3.85 25.75 -17.09
C GLU A 549 -4.74 25.58 -18.33
N GLN A 550 -5.74 24.70 -18.26
CA GLN A 550 -6.73 24.53 -19.34
C GLN A 550 -7.51 25.83 -19.58
N LEU A 551 -7.83 26.59 -18.51
CA LEU A 551 -8.50 27.88 -18.64
C LEU A 551 -7.66 28.87 -19.44
N ASN A 552 -6.37 28.98 -19.10
CA ASN A 552 -5.46 29.91 -19.81
C ASN A 552 -5.31 29.51 -21.28
N THR A 553 -5.10 28.21 -21.56
CA THR A 553 -5.03 27.69 -22.94
C THR A 553 -6.29 27.99 -23.72
N LEU A 554 -7.48 27.73 -23.16
CA LEU A 554 -8.76 28.04 -23.81
C LEU A 554 -8.92 29.55 -24.07
N LEU A 555 -8.56 30.40 -23.09
CA LEU A 555 -8.66 31.87 -23.26
C LEU A 555 -7.69 32.43 -24.31
N GLU A 556 -6.54 31.76 -24.51
CA GLU A 556 -5.62 32.10 -25.62
C GLU A 556 -6.20 31.71 -26.97
N GLU A 557 -6.85 30.54 -27.09
CA GLU A 557 -7.45 30.05 -28.32
C GLU A 557 -8.69 30.90 -28.74
N ILE A 558 -9.62 31.13 -27.81
CA ILE A 558 -10.86 31.83 -28.12
C ILE A 558 -10.77 33.36 -28.00
N GLY A 559 -9.67 33.88 -27.38
CA GLY A 559 -9.49 35.30 -27.06
C GLY A 559 -10.33 35.74 -25.85
N ARG A 560 -9.78 36.60 -25.04
CA ARG A 560 -10.38 37.04 -23.75
C ARG A 560 -11.55 38.04 -23.90
N GLN A 561 -11.71 38.67 -25.06
CA GLN A 561 -12.72 39.73 -25.24
C GLN A 561 -14.12 39.11 -25.44
N GLY A 562 -15.10 39.58 -24.66
CA GLY A 562 -16.48 39.08 -24.70
C GLY A 562 -16.70 37.70 -24.10
N VAL A 563 -15.83 37.29 -23.18
CA VAL A 563 -15.94 36.04 -22.42
C VAL A 563 -16.61 36.30 -21.08
N GLU A 564 -17.64 35.55 -20.77
CA GLU A 564 -18.21 35.42 -19.41
C GLU A 564 -17.55 34.22 -18.73
N LEU A 565 -16.91 34.44 -17.56
CA LEU A 565 -16.26 33.43 -16.76
C LEU A 565 -17.03 33.23 -15.46
N GLN A 566 -17.45 32.00 -15.17
CA GLN A 566 -18.02 31.60 -13.91
C GLN A 566 -17.10 30.55 -13.27
N ARG A 567 -16.63 30.80 -12.05
CA ARG A 567 -15.92 29.79 -11.23
C ARG A 567 -16.96 29.10 -10.36
N TYR A 568 -17.01 27.76 -10.41
CA TYR A 568 -17.86 26.97 -9.52
C TYR A 568 -17.16 26.82 -8.16
N LYS A 569 -17.87 27.18 -7.10
CA LYS A 569 -17.42 26.98 -5.71
C LYS A 569 -17.93 25.66 -5.15
N GLY A 570 -19.07 25.17 -5.66
CA GLY A 570 -19.64 23.91 -5.24
C GLY A 570 -20.59 23.32 -6.28
N LEU A 571 -20.88 22.03 -6.14
CA LEU A 571 -21.79 21.26 -7.00
C LEU A 571 -23.24 21.79 -6.94
N GLY A 572 -23.60 22.43 -5.83
CA GLY A 572 -24.92 23.05 -5.65
C GLY A 572 -25.20 24.25 -6.59
N GLU A 573 -24.16 24.81 -7.22
CA GLU A 573 -24.28 25.88 -8.23
C GLU A 573 -24.59 25.33 -9.62
N MET A 574 -24.48 24.00 -9.82
CA MET A 574 -24.77 23.33 -11.08
C MET A 574 -26.23 22.87 -11.12
N ASN A 575 -26.90 23.11 -12.24
CA ASN A 575 -28.19 22.48 -12.47
C ASN A 575 -28.01 20.99 -12.87
N ALA A 576 -29.13 20.27 -12.96
CA ALA A 576 -29.12 18.82 -13.21
C ALA A 576 -28.48 18.45 -14.56
N GLU A 577 -28.69 19.25 -15.62
CA GLU A 577 -28.17 19.05 -16.97
C GLU A 577 -26.65 19.29 -17.00
N GLN A 578 -26.18 20.37 -16.37
CA GLN A 578 -24.74 20.67 -16.25
C GLN A 578 -24.01 19.59 -15.49
N LEU A 579 -24.57 19.11 -14.36
CA LEU A 579 -23.97 18.06 -13.55
C LEU A 579 -23.92 16.72 -14.30
N TRP A 580 -24.95 16.41 -15.08
CA TRP A 580 -24.95 15.25 -15.98
C TRP A 580 -23.83 15.36 -17.01
N ASP A 581 -23.86 16.42 -17.82
CA ASP A 581 -22.97 16.59 -18.98
C ASP A 581 -21.48 16.64 -18.63
N THR A 582 -21.14 17.09 -17.42
CA THR A 582 -19.74 17.31 -17.02
C THR A 582 -19.18 16.26 -16.06
N THR A 583 -20.05 15.63 -15.24
CA THR A 583 -19.58 14.87 -14.07
C THR A 583 -20.22 13.48 -13.96
N MET A 584 -21.43 13.26 -14.49
CA MET A 584 -22.15 12.01 -14.28
C MET A 584 -22.29 11.17 -15.56
N ASP A 585 -22.28 11.77 -16.75
CA ASP A 585 -22.37 11.06 -18.03
C ASP A 585 -21.16 10.12 -18.21
N PRO A 586 -21.38 8.79 -18.29
CA PRO A 586 -20.28 7.81 -18.43
C PRO A 586 -19.37 8.04 -19.64
N GLU A 587 -19.89 8.69 -20.71
CA GLU A 587 -19.13 8.94 -21.94
C GLU A 587 -18.24 10.20 -21.86
N LYS A 588 -18.55 11.15 -20.96
CA LYS A 588 -17.89 12.47 -20.92
C LYS A 588 -17.12 12.73 -19.64
N ARG A 589 -17.55 12.12 -18.54
CA ARG A 589 -16.99 12.37 -17.20
C ARG A 589 -15.56 11.90 -17.04
N THR A 590 -14.83 12.56 -16.14
CA THR A 590 -13.53 12.10 -15.66
C THR A 590 -13.67 11.60 -14.23
N LEU A 591 -13.23 10.38 -13.98
CA LEU A 591 -13.17 9.76 -12.66
C LEU A 591 -11.72 9.41 -12.33
N LEU A 592 -11.29 9.77 -11.13
CA LEU A 592 -10.01 9.33 -10.57
C LEU A 592 -10.26 8.05 -9.75
N GLN A 593 -9.68 6.93 -10.17
CA GLN A 593 -9.75 5.68 -9.40
C GLN A 593 -8.84 5.79 -8.17
N VAL A 594 -9.35 5.39 -7.01
CA VAL A 594 -8.59 5.32 -5.77
C VAL A 594 -7.85 3.99 -5.70
N SER A 595 -6.55 4.04 -5.46
CA SER A 595 -5.70 2.86 -5.28
C SER A 595 -4.86 2.99 -4.02
N ILE A 596 -4.43 1.85 -3.48
CA ILE A 596 -3.46 1.77 -2.39
C ILE A 596 -2.17 1.22 -2.99
N GLU A 597 -1.18 2.08 -3.19
CA GLU A 597 0.14 1.67 -3.68
C GLU A 597 0.94 1.01 -2.56
N ASP A 598 0.93 1.61 -1.37
CA ASP A 598 1.58 1.12 -0.15
C ASP A 598 0.62 1.28 1.03
N ALA A 599 0.27 0.15 1.65
CA ALA A 599 -0.70 0.12 2.75
C ALA A 599 -0.12 0.67 4.06
N VAL A 600 1.20 0.56 4.26
CA VAL A 600 1.89 1.06 5.46
C VAL A 600 1.95 2.58 5.40
N LEU A 601 2.36 3.12 4.24
CA LEU A 601 2.39 4.56 4.01
C LEU A 601 0.99 5.17 4.12
N ALA A 602 -0.03 4.52 3.55
CA ALA A 602 -1.41 4.97 3.66
C ALA A 602 -1.88 5.01 5.13
N ASP A 603 -1.57 3.98 5.93
CA ASP A 603 -1.87 3.95 7.36
C ASP A 603 -1.18 5.09 8.12
N GLU A 604 0.09 5.35 7.83
CA GLU A 604 0.86 6.45 8.42
C GLU A 604 0.22 7.81 8.12
N VAL A 605 -0.10 8.06 6.84
CA VAL A 605 -0.72 9.31 6.39
C VAL A 605 -2.10 9.51 7.02
N PHE A 606 -2.97 8.47 7.05
CA PHE A 606 -4.27 8.59 7.69
C PHE A 606 -4.15 8.81 9.20
N SER A 607 -3.26 8.10 9.89
CA SER A 607 -3.04 8.28 11.33
C SER A 607 -2.47 9.67 11.66
N MET A 608 -1.59 10.21 10.83
CA MET A 608 -1.00 11.53 10.99
C MET A 608 -2.03 12.64 10.73
N LEU A 609 -2.75 12.57 9.60
CA LEU A 609 -3.67 13.63 9.20
C LEU A 609 -4.99 13.59 9.97
N MET A 610 -5.51 12.39 10.27
CA MET A 610 -6.84 12.19 10.84
C MET A 610 -6.81 11.79 12.32
N GLY A 611 -5.65 11.43 12.87
CA GLY A 611 -5.44 11.05 14.27
C GLY A 611 -5.53 12.21 15.25
N ASP A 612 -5.40 11.92 16.55
CA ASP A 612 -5.58 12.89 17.64
C ASP A 612 -4.37 13.82 17.83
N LYS A 613 -3.14 13.37 17.52
CA LYS A 613 -1.93 14.17 17.69
C LYS A 613 -1.86 15.33 16.70
N VAL A 614 -1.66 16.55 17.23
CA VAL A 614 -1.59 17.78 16.42
C VAL A 614 -0.19 18.02 15.88
N ALA A 615 0.86 17.70 16.65
CA ALA A 615 2.24 18.01 16.29
C ALA A 615 2.69 17.35 14.97
N PRO A 616 2.51 16.04 14.74
CA PRO A 616 2.89 15.40 13.47
C PRO A 616 2.15 16.00 12.26
N ARG A 617 0.87 16.36 12.44
CA ARG A 617 0.07 17.01 11.39
C ARG A 617 0.60 18.41 11.06
N ARG A 618 1.02 19.18 12.07
CA ARG A 618 1.63 20.50 11.87
C ARG A 618 2.96 20.37 11.13
N GLU A 619 3.83 19.46 11.56
CA GLU A 619 5.11 19.20 10.88
C GLU A 619 4.88 18.87 9.41
N PHE A 620 3.94 17.98 9.11
CA PHE A 620 3.58 17.61 7.73
C PHE A 620 3.12 18.82 6.90
N ILE A 621 2.25 19.68 7.47
CA ILE A 621 1.77 20.89 6.77
C ILE A 621 2.92 21.85 6.52
N GLU A 622 3.81 22.07 7.49
CA GLU A 622 4.97 22.96 7.36
C GLU A 622 5.96 22.45 6.31
N GLU A 623 6.27 21.15 6.30
CA GLU A 623 7.17 20.52 5.33
C GLU A 623 6.60 20.56 3.89
N ASN A 624 5.29 20.45 3.73
CA ASN A 624 4.63 20.40 2.42
C ASN A 624 4.02 21.72 1.97
N ALA A 625 4.13 22.80 2.75
CA ALA A 625 3.52 24.09 2.45
C ALA A 625 4.01 24.70 1.12
N THR A 626 5.25 24.42 0.72
CA THR A 626 5.83 24.89 -0.55
C THR A 626 5.24 24.22 -1.79
N TYR A 627 4.58 23.06 -1.65
CA TYR A 627 3.95 22.34 -2.76
C TYR A 627 2.49 22.73 -2.99
N VAL A 628 1.92 23.54 -2.09
CA VAL A 628 0.53 24.00 -2.22
C VAL A 628 0.46 25.03 -3.35
N ARG A 629 -0.24 24.68 -4.43
CA ARG A 629 -0.42 25.54 -5.62
C ARG A 629 -1.71 26.37 -5.59
N ASN A 630 -2.74 25.90 -4.88
CA ASN A 630 -4.04 26.54 -4.81
C ASN A 630 -4.41 26.81 -3.35
N LEU A 631 -4.12 28.01 -2.88
CA LEU A 631 -4.67 28.52 -1.62
C LEU A 631 -6.01 29.19 -1.96
N ASP A 632 -7.09 28.71 -1.35
CA ASP A 632 -8.38 29.39 -1.38
C ASP A 632 -8.33 30.54 -0.36
N ILE A 633 -7.78 31.68 -0.80
CA ILE A 633 -7.64 32.92 0.00
C ILE A 633 -8.73 33.88 -0.42
#